data_edffc0c44ac15610cd1dad634022916d
#
_entry.id   edffc0c44ac15610cd1dad634022916d
#
_cell.length_a   1.000
_cell.length_b   1.000
_cell.length_c   1.000
_cell.angle_alpha   90.00
_cell.angle_beta   90.00
_cell.angle_gamma   90.00
#
_symmetry.space_group_name_H-M   'P 1'
#
loop_
_entity.id
_entity.type
_entity.pdbx_description
1 polymer ?
#
loop_
_entity_poly.entity_id
_entity_poly.type
_entity_poly.pdbx_seq_one_letter_code
_entity_poly.pdbx_strand_id
1 'polypeptide(L)'
;MIIGKRKDISFIDILSLIKCPEKYHWKIVWIYAFYYPSNLVYLEDKINSSKGYDIKLEDLKRLIESVGQLIELILIGDKEIIEDYSIEKEEEIKNKYDFFIEYVDSSYWEIFSKDNDFSNKLKEFDTNSKE
;
A
#
# COMPACT_ATOMS: atom_id res chain seq x y z
N MET A 1 12.91 3.03 7.12
CA MET A 1 12.57 4.27 7.86
C MET A 1 11.08 4.35 8.10
N ILE A 2 10.68 4.63 9.31
CA ILE A 2 9.28 4.80 9.68
C ILE A 2 8.87 6.23 9.37
N ILE A 3 7.78 6.41 8.62
CA ILE A 3 7.32 7.74 8.24
C ILE A 3 6.14 8.18 9.12
N GLY A 4 5.52 7.24 9.81
CA GLY A 4 4.48 7.54 10.76
C GLY A 4 3.06 7.47 10.20
N LYS A 5 2.14 7.98 10.98
CA LYS A 5 0.71 7.89 10.68
C LYS A 5 0.22 9.11 9.93
N ARG A 6 -0.48 8.89 8.83
CA ARG A 6 -0.97 9.96 7.96
C ARG A 6 -2.46 9.81 7.72
N LYS A 7 -3.22 10.85 8.07
CA LYS A 7 -4.68 10.86 7.89
C LYS A 7 -5.14 11.68 6.70
N ASP A 8 -4.31 12.57 6.24
CA ASP A 8 -4.67 13.62 5.27
C ASP A 8 -4.16 13.36 3.87
N ILE A 9 -3.81 12.12 3.56
CA ILE A 9 -3.24 11.77 2.27
C ILE A 9 -4.04 10.61 1.66
N SER A 10 -4.26 10.65 0.35
CA SER A 10 -4.92 9.57 -0.36
C SER A 10 -3.91 8.55 -0.87
N PHE A 11 -4.39 7.37 -1.24
CA PHE A 11 -3.54 6.33 -1.82
C PHE A 11 -2.87 6.81 -3.10
N ILE A 12 -3.61 7.51 -3.95
CA ILE A 12 -3.06 8.05 -5.21
C ILE A 12 -1.95 9.06 -4.92
N ASP A 13 -2.14 9.90 -3.89
CA ASP A 13 -1.10 10.83 -3.47
C ASP A 13 0.16 10.11 -3.04
N ILE A 14 0.02 9.03 -2.26
CA ILE A 14 1.17 8.22 -1.81
C ILE A 14 1.93 7.69 -3.03
N LEU A 15 1.22 7.08 -3.97
CA LEU A 15 1.86 6.52 -5.17
C LEU A 15 2.53 7.59 -6.02
N SER A 16 1.95 8.79 -6.08
CA SER A 16 2.50 9.88 -6.88
C SER A 16 3.85 10.37 -6.37
N LEU A 17 4.15 10.13 -5.11
CA LEU A 17 5.42 10.53 -4.51
C LEU A 17 6.54 9.51 -4.77
N ILE A 18 6.20 8.34 -5.28
CA ILE A 18 7.19 7.31 -5.61
C ILE A 18 7.68 7.54 -7.03
N LYS A 19 9.01 7.62 -7.19
CA LYS A 19 9.60 7.78 -8.51
C LYS A 19 9.49 6.46 -9.27
N CYS A 20 8.87 6.50 -10.45
CA CYS A 20 8.70 5.33 -11.32
C CYS A 20 8.08 4.12 -10.60
N PRO A 21 6.89 4.29 -9.99
CA PRO A 21 6.31 3.20 -9.20
C PRO A 21 6.00 1.96 -10.03
N GLU A 22 5.85 2.07 -11.34
CA GLU A 22 5.62 0.96 -12.26
C GLU A 22 6.82 0.03 -12.40
N LYS A 23 8.00 0.44 -11.93
CA LYS A 23 9.21 -0.38 -11.95
C LYS A 23 9.34 -1.28 -10.74
N TYR A 24 8.46 -1.13 -9.77
CA TYR A 24 8.47 -1.94 -8.56
C TYR A 24 7.57 -3.15 -8.72
N HIS A 25 7.88 -4.19 -7.94
CA HIS A 25 7.00 -5.34 -7.79
C HIS A 25 6.09 -5.07 -6.61
N TRP A 26 4.78 -5.19 -6.81
CA TRP A 26 3.78 -4.90 -5.78
C TRP A 26 3.04 -6.16 -5.39
N LYS A 27 2.80 -6.34 -4.10
CA LYS A 27 1.96 -7.42 -3.58
C LYS A 27 0.98 -6.85 -2.57
N ILE A 28 -0.28 -7.28 -2.69
CA ILE A 28 -1.27 -7.03 -1.65
C ILE A 28 -1.25 -8.22 -0.70
N VAL A 29 -0.95 -7.97 0.55
CA VAL A 29 -0.92 -9.03 1.57
C VAL A 29 -2.28 -9.23 2.20
N TRP A 30 -3.03 -8.14 2.35
CA TRP A 30 -4.35 -8.15 2.97
C TRP A 30 -5.17 -6.99 2.44
N ILE A 31 -6.46 -7.22 2.21
CA ILE A 31 -7.39 -6.15 1.85
C ILE A 31 -8.75 -6.44 2.48
N TYR A 32 -9.40 -5.37 2.98
CA TYR A 32 -10.77 -5.42 3.45
C TYR A 32 -11.45 -4.13 3.01
N ALA A 33 -12.56 -4.26 2.30
CA ALA A 33 -13.27 -3.12 1.74
C ALA A 33 -14.74 -3.44 1.60
N PHE A 34 -15.56 -2.38 1.49
CA PHE A 34 -16.98 -2.50 1.21
C PHE A 34 -17.29 -2.04 -0.20
N TYR A 35 -18.35 -2.61 -0.77
CA TYR A 35 -18.90 -2.19 -2.05
C TYR A 35 -17.96 -2.42 -3.23
N TYR A 36 -17.53 -3.66 -3.39
CA TYR A 36 -16.78 -4.06 -4.60
C TYR A 36 -17.70 -4.05 -5.81
N PRO A 37 -17.19 -3.66 -6.99
CA PRO A 37 -17.90 -3.92 -8.23
C PRO A 37 -18.19 -5.42 -8.35
N SER A 38 -19.32 -5.79 -8.95
CA SER A 38 -19.75 -7.19 -9.01
C SER A 38 -18.73 -8.13 -9.61
N ASN A 39 -17.93 -7.64 -10.56
CA ASN A 39 -16.89 -8.46 -11.20
C ASN A 39 -15.63 -8.61 -10.35
N LEU A 40 -15.53 -7.92 -9.20
CA LEU A 40 -14.37 -7.97 -8.31
C LEU A 40 -14.69 -8.51 -6.92
N VAL A 41 -15.93 -8.92 -6.67
CA VAL A 41 -16.36 -9.40 -5.34
C VAL A 41 -15.52 -10.57 -4.85
N TYR A 42 -15.09 -11.46 -5.75
CA TYR A 42 -14.30 -12.65 -5.41
C TYR A 42 -12.86 -12.31 -5.00
N LEU A 43 -12.40 -11.12 -5.31
CA LEU A 43 -10.97 -10.78 -5.24
C LEU A 43 -10.45 -10.68 -3.81
N GLU A 44 -11.28 -10.21 -2.88
CA GLU A 44 -10.87 -10.09 -1.47
C GLU A 44 -10.47 -11.43 -0.88
N ASP A 45 -11.29 -12.46 -1.04
CA ASP A 45 -10.97 -13.79 -0.54
C ASP A 45 -9.73 -14.35 -1.24
N LYS A 46 -9.61 -14.13 -2.52
CA LYS A 46 -8.47 -14.61 -3.31
C LYS A 46 -7.16 -13.98 -2.82
N ILE A 47 -7.17 -12.68 -2.58
CA ILE A 47 -6.01 -11.95 -2.06
C ILE A 47 -5.65 -12.44 -0.67
N ASN A 48 -6.65 -12.49 0.21
CA ASN A 48 -6.41 -12.76 1.63
C ASN A 48 -6.03 -14.22 1.92
N SER A 49 -6.35 -15.13 1.02
CA SER A 49 -5.94 -16.53 1.14
C SER A 49 -4.59 -16.81 0.48
N SER A 50 -4.02 -15.85 -0.23
CA SER A 50 -2.71 -15.99 -0.86
C SER A 50 -1.60 -15.61 0.11
N LYS A 51 -0.36 -15.95 -0.24
CA LYS A 51 0.82 -15.52 0.51
C LYS A 51 1.43 -14.29 -0.16
N GLY A 52 0.61 -13.25 -0.31
CA GLY A 52 0.96 -12.08 -1.07
C GLY A 52 0.48 -12.22 -2.52
N TYR A 53 -0.44 -11.38 -2.90
CA TYR A 53 -1.05 -11.40 -4.22
C TYR A 53 -0.33 -10.42 -5.14
N ASP A 54 0.33 -10.95 -6.18
CA ASP A 54 1.02 -10.12 -7.16
C ASP A 54 0.01 -9.29 -7.94
N ILE A 55 0.28 -8.01 -8.04
CA ILE A 55 -0.61 -7.10 -8.77
C ILE A 55 0.21 -6.05 -9.51
N LYS A 56 -0.21 -5.75 -10.73
CA LYS A 56 0.40 -4.66 -11.50
C LYS A 56 -0.11 -3.33 -10.98
N LEU A 57 0.71 -2.30 -11.07
CA LEU A 57 0.36 -0.98 -10.57
C LEU A 57 -0.97 -0.47 -11.10
N GLU A 58 -1.23 -0.63 -12.39
CA GLU A 58 -2.47 -0.17 -13.01
C GLU A 58 -3.70 -0.87 -12.41
N ASP A 59 -3.57 -2.17 -12.19
CA ASP A 59 -4.65 -2.97 -11.60
C ASP A 59 -4.86 -2.61 -10.14
N LEU A 60 -3.77 -2.33 -9.41
CA LEU A 60 -3.82 -1.89 -8.02
C LEU A 60 -4.57 -0.56 -7.90
N LYS A 61 -4.21 0.41 -8.72
CA LYS A 61 -4.89 1.70 -8.73
C LYS A 61 -6.38 1.54 -9.03
N ARG A 62 -6.68 0.74 -10.05
CA ARG A 62 -8.07 0.50 -10.47
C ARG A 62 -8.88 -0.17 -9.37
N LEU A 63 -8.28 -1.15 -8.67
CA LEU A 63 -8.95 -1.83 -7.58
C LEU A 63 -9.27 -0.85 -6.44
N ILE A 64 -8.29 -0.09 -5.99
CA ILE A 64 -8.48 0.83 -4.87
C ILE A 64 -9.50 1.93 -5.22
N GLU A 65 -9.49 2.41 -6.45
CA GLU A 65 -10.45 3.43 -6.90
C GLU A 65 -11.87 2.87 -7.07
N SER A 66 -11.99 1.58 -7.32
CA SER A 66 -13.28 0.97 -7.65
C SER A 66 -14.11 0.57 -6.44
N VAL A 67 -13.48 0.34 -5.29
CA VAL A 67 -14.23 -0.02 -4.08
C VAL A 67 -14.92 1.20 -3.49
N GLY A 68 -16.08 0.99 -2.88
CA GLY A 68 -16.83 2.09 -2.28
C GLY A 68 -16.17 2.63 -1.04
N GLN A 69 -15.61 1.76 -0.21
CA GLN A 69 -14.92 2.16 1.01
C GLN A 69 -13.82 1.16 1.34
N LEU A 70 -12.57 1.64 1.34
CA LEU A 70 -11.43 0.83 1.79
C LEU A 70 -11.37 0.91 3.32
N ILE A 71 -11.26 -0.25 3.97
CA ILE A 71 -11.17 -0.35 5.42
C ILE A 71 -9.76 -0.67 5.87
N GLU A 72 -9.15 -1.69 5.25
CA GLU A 72 -7.78 -2.10 5.58
C GLU A 72 -7.05 -2.50 4.31
N LEU A 73 -5.76 -2.19 4.26
CA LEU A 73 -4.89 -2.61 3.18
C LEU A 73 -3.47 -2.80 3.72
N ILE A 74 -2.84 -3.91 3.36
CA ILE A 74 -1.41 -4.11 3.60
C ILE A 74 -0.77 -4.36 2.24
N LEU A 75 0.10 -3.46 1.83
CA LEU A 75 0.75 -3.45 0.53
C LEU A 75 2.26 -3.40 0.70
N ILE A 76 2.98 -4.24 -0.02
CA ILE A 76 4.43 -4.20 -0.06
C ILE A 76 4.92 -3.97 -1.47
N GLY A 77 6.03 -3.26 -1.61
CA GLY A 77 6.64 -2.97 -2.89
C GLY A 77 8.16 -3.04 -2.80
N ASP A 78 8.79 -3.59 -3.84
CA ASP A 78 10.25 -3.73 -3.87
C ASP A 78 10.74 -3.74 -5.31
N LYS A 79 11.99 -3.34 -5.50
CA LYS A 79 12.64 -3.41 -6.81
C LYS A 79 12.90 -4.84 -7.22
N GLU A 80 13.19 -5.70 -6.24
CA GLU A 80 13.40 -7.12 -6.47
C GLU A 80 12.08 -7.87 -6.39
N ILE A 81 12.05 -9.07 -6.98
CA ILE A 81 10.88 -9.93 -6.89
C ILE A 81 10.64 -10.29 -5.43
N ILE A 82 9.41 -10.10 -4.98
CA ILE A 82 9.01 -10.40 -3.61
C ILE A 82 8.55 -11.85 -3.55
N GLU A 83 9.25 -12.64 -2.73
CA GLU A 83 8.86 -14.02 -2.49
C GLU A 83 7.76 -14.08 -1.42
N ASP A 84 7.38 -15.28 -1.02
CA ASP A 84 6.29 -15.46 -0.07
C ASP A 84 6.41 -14.60 1.18
N TYR A 85 5.31 -13.98 1.52
CA TYR A 85 5.19 -13.11 2.67
C TYR A 85 4.48 -13.86 3.81
N SER A 86 4.97 -13.68 5.04
CA SER A 86 4.30 -14.21 6.23
C SER A 86 3.87 -13.07 7.13
N ILE A 87 2.57 -12.95 7.37
CA ILE A 87 2.01 -11.90 8.22
C ILE A 87 2.47 -12.04 9.67
N GLU A 88 2.86 -13.25 10.08
CA GLU A 88 3.37 -13.52 11.43
C GLU A 88 4.69 -12.82 11.72
N LYS A 89 5.40 -12.40 10.66
CA LYS A 89 6.68 -11.71 10.77
C LYS A 89 6.58 -10.25 10.39
N GLU A 90 5.42 -9.65 10.57
CA GLU A 90 5.15 -8.29 10.15
C GLU A 90 6.20 -7.28 10.61
N GLU A 91 6.62 -7.36 11.89
CA GLU A 91 7.61 -6.44 12.43
C GLU A 91 8.97 -6.54 11.71
N GLU A 92 9.36 -7.74 11.30
CA GLU A 92 10.60 -7.93 10.55
C GLU A 92 10.47 -7.40 9.14
N ILE A 93 9.30 -7.49 8.57
CA ILE A 93 9.04 -7.20 7.16
C ILE A 93 8.92 -5.70 6.90
N LYS A 94 8.47 -4.93 7.87
CA LYS A 94 8.30 -3.47 7.73
C LYS A 94 9.55 -2.77 7.22
N ASN A 95 10.72 -3.28 7.57
CA ASN A 95 12.00 -2.69 7.16
C ASN A 95 12.73 -3.50 6.10
N LYS A 96 12.11 -4.57 5.59
CA LYS A 96 12.75 -5.46 4.62
C LYS A 96 12.62 -4.99 3.18
N TYR A 97 11.47 -4.44 2.83
CA TYR A 97 11.16 -4.04 1.46
C TYR A 97 11.31 -2.54 1.28
N ASP A 98 11.37 -2.08 0.03
CA ASP A 98 11.46 -0.66 -0.26
C ASP A 98 10.26 0.11 0.27
N PHE A 99 9.08 -0.51 0.23
CA PHE A 99 7.84 0.09 0.72
C PHE A 99 7.01 -0.92 1.49
N PHE A 100 6.50 -0.51 2.63
CA PHE A 100 5.45 -1.19 3.37
C PHE A 100 4.38 -0.14 3.66
N ILE A 101 3.20 -0.32 3.09
CA ILE A 101 2.13 0.67 3.15
C ILE A 101 0.89 0.00 3.73
N GLU A 102 0.43 0.49 4.86
CA GLU A 102 -0.73 -0.06 5.53
C GLU A 102 -1.79 1.00 5.76
N TYR A 103 -3.05 0.69 5.40
CA TYR A 103 -4.19 1.50 5.76
C TYR A 103 -4.86 0.84 6.95
N VAL A 104 -5.01 1.58 8.04
CA VAL A 104 -5.44 1.03 9.32
C VAL A 104 -6.86 1.48 9.64
N ASP A 105 -7.81 0.54 9.59
CA ASP A 105 -9.17 0.69 10.09
C ASP A 105 -9.86 1.98 9.64
N SER A 106 -9.80 2.28 8.35
CA SER A 106 -10.38 3.48 7.74
C SER A 106 -9.89 4.80 8.33
N SER A 107 -8.82 4.76 9.11
CA SER A 107 -8.37 5.92 9.89
C SER A 107 -7.15 6.62 9.36
N TYR A 108 -6.08 5.88 9.06
CA TYR A 108 -4.81 6.49 8.70
C TYR A 108 -3.93 5.52 7.92
N TRP A 109 -2.93 6.08 7.25
CA TRP A 109 -1.88 5.31 6.58
C TRP A 109 -0.66 5.24 7.46
N GLU A 110 -0.07 4.06 7.59
CA GLU A 110 1.21 3.85 8.22
C GLU A 110 2.18 3.39 7.15
N ILE A 111 3.26 4.13 6.97
CA ILE A 111 4.15 3.94 5.83
C ILE A 111 5.59 3.77 6.30
N PHE A 112 6.24 2.72 5.80
CA PHE A 112 7.65 2.44 6.07
C PHE A 112 8.36 2.37 4.73
N SER A 113 9.46 3.09 4.57
CA SER A 113 10.20 3.07 3.33
C SER A 113 11.70 3.22 3.56
N LYS A 114 12.48 2.55 2.73
CA LYS A 114 13.93 2.72 2.65
C LYS A 114 14.32 3.84 1.69
N ASP A 115 13.38 4.31 0.90
CA ASP A 115 13.63 5.33 -0.10
C ASP A 115 13.62 6.71 0.53
N ASN A 116 14.79 7.33 0.66
CA ASN A 116 14.93 8.63 1.29
C ASN A 116 14.26 9.75 0.49
N ASP A 117 14.28 9.67 -0.82
CA ASP A 117 13.63 10.66 -1.68
C ASP A 117 12.13 10.66 -1.44
N PHE A 118 11.53 9.47 -1.44
CA PHE A 118 10.11 9.31 -1.12
C PHE A 118 9.79 9.84 0.28
N SER A 119 10.60 9.47 1.26
CA SER A 119 10.38 9.89 2.65
C SER A 119 10.40 11.41 2.79
N ASN A 120 11.34 12.07 2.10
CA ASN A 120 11.43 13.52 2.13
C ASN A 120 10.22 14.17 1.43
N LYS A 121 9.81 13.64 0.30
CA LYS A 121 8.62 14.13 -0.41
C LYS A 121 7.36 13.99 0.42
N LEU A 122 7.24 12.88 1.15
CA LEU A 122 6.08 12.66 1.99
C LEU A 122 6.02 13.68 3.13
N LYS A 123 7.16 14.01 3.73
CA LYS A 123 7.23 15.05 4.76
C LYS A 123 6.86 16.42 4.21
N GLU A 124 7.33 16.75 3.02
CA GLU A 124 6.99 18.00 2.35
C GLU A 124 5.50 18.08 2.03
N PHE A 125 4.93 16.98 1.58
CA PHE A 125 3.50 16.92 1.31
C PHE A 125 2.68 17.27 2.53
N ASP A 126 3.05 16.72 3.69
CA ASP A 126 2.36 17.01 4.94
C ASP A 126 2.44 18.50 5.29
N THR A 127 3.62 19.09 5.14
CA THR A 127 3.82 20.50 5.41
C THR A 127 2.95 21.37 4.50
N ASN A 128 2.91 21.04 3.22
CA ASN A 128 2.12 21.78 2.23
C ASN A 128 0.62 21.66 2.47
N SER A 129 0.18 20.47 2.91
CA SER A 129 -1.25 20.23 3.13
C SER A 129 -1.80 21.01 4.33
N LYS A 130 -0.93 21.52 5.20
CA LYS A 130 -1.33 22.33 6.35
C LYS A 130 -1.51 23.81 6.00
N GLU A 131 -1.05 24.20 4.84
CA GLU A 131 -1.20 25.55 4.38
C GLU A 131 -2.54 25.74 3.64
#